data_c9b55430093ff2769cc740d2d415ad88
#
_entry.id   c9b55430093ff2769cc740d2d415ad88
#
_cell.length_a   1.000
_cell.length_b   1.000
_cell.length_c   1.000
_cell.angle_alpha   90.00
_cell.angle_beta   90.00
_cell.angle_gamma   90.00
#
_symmetry.space_group_name_H-M   'P 1'
#
loop_
_entity.id
_entity.type
_entity.pdbx_description
1 polymer ?
#
loop_
_entity_poly.entity_id
_entity_poly.type
_entity_poly.pdbx_seq_one_letter_code
_entity_poly.pdbx_strand_id
1 'polypeptide(L)'
;MLILTETTDNLQIVLGGTVLANQAQCVSSWRDITTSAFTPGRTIVNTNNAVDVNLVPAPAASTQRVIDTISIYNKDTGAIGVTIKLDANGTEYILLSWTLQPAERIEYSDKLGFVKYNSQGAIYQSTLGASVGIHNWGIAGTKAETMDRCLCPEVNTTIATTGQIYMQAIWLNAGTVCSNISIFSATTAAGTPTHYCFGLYNSSRNLLATTADQTSTAWAANTIKTLALTSPYTVLTSGIYYIAFMMTATTICTVKGGTARINGALSFTSPFLSGVSSTTYSTGTAPASVGAPAAAVTTSMWAAIT
;
A
#
# COMPACT_ATOMS: atom_id res chain seq x y z
N MET A 1 -3.98 -8.56 27.94
CA MET A 1 -5.09 -8.55 28.93
C MET A 1 -5.22 -7.14 29.49
N LEU A 2 -6.40 -6.51 29.44
CA LEU A 2 -6.73 -5.24 30.07
C LEU A 2 -7.51 -5.52 31.35
N ILE A 3 -7.12 -4.89 32.46
CA ILE A 3 -7.74 -5.07 33.77
C ILE A 3 -7.95 -3.68 34.39
N LEU A 4 -9.12 -3.43 34.96
CA LEU A 4 -9.43 -2.28 35.79
C LEU A 4 -9.47 -2.74 37.27
N THR A 5 -8.76 -2.05 38.13
CA THR A 5 -8.60 -2.45 39.56
C THR A 5 -9.18 -1.44 40.55
N GLU A 6 -9.22 -0.19 40.13
CA GLU A 6 -9.70 0.88 41.00
C GLU A 6 -11.15 1.27 40.72
N THR A 7 -11.87 1.70 41.72
CA THR A 7 -13.27 2.14 41.56
C THR A 7 -13.44 3.42 40.73
N THR A 8 -12.33 4.03 40.36
CA THR A 8 -12.27 5.23 39.53
C THR A 8 -11.74 4.93 38.10
N ASP A 9 -11.22 3.70 37.85
CA ASP A 9 -10.70 3.31 36.57
C ASP A 9 -11.84 2.99 35.60
N ASN A 10 -11.85 3.64 34.43
CA ASN A 10 -12.79 3.29 33.39
C ASN A 10 -12.12 3.35 32.00
N LEU A 11 -12.67 2.59 31.06
CA LEU A 11 -12.21 2.65 29.69
C LEU A 11 -13.16 3.51 28.87
N GLN A 12 -12.63 4.50 28.18
CA GLN A 12 -13.39 5.49 27.43
C GLN A 12 -13.05 5.46 25.95
N ILE A 13 -13.99 5.94 25.14
CA ILE A 13 -13.82 6.22 23.72
C ILE A 13 -14.22 7.66 23.41
N VAL A 14 -13.45 8.30 22.54
CA VAL A 14 -13.76 9.62 21.99
C VAL A 14 -13.46 9.63 20.50
N LEU A 15 -14.22 10.44 19.74
CA LEU A 15 -13.92 10.68 18.34
C LEU A 15 -13.12 11.98 18.18
N GLY A 16 -12.28 12.03 17.15
CA GLY A 16 -11.47 13.20 16.80
C GLY A 16 -12.27 14.39 16.24
N GLY A 17 -13.61 14.26 16.09
CA GLY A 17 -14.49 15.30 15.58
C GLY A 17 -15.95 14.84 15.44
N THR A 18 -16.76 15.65 14.79
CA THR A 18 -18.16 15.34 14.50
C THR A 18 -18.30 14.31 13.39
N VAL A 19 -19.25 13.40 13.51
CA VAL A 19 -19.62 12.44 12.47
C VAL A 19 -20.50 13.09 11.41
N LEU A 20 -20.54 12.53 10.20
CA LEU A 20 -21.36 13.02 9.11
C LEU A 20 -22.84 12.64 9.27
N ALA A 21 -23.11 11.40 9.65
CA ALA A 21 -24.47 10.86 9.74
C ALA A 21 -24.71 10.00 10.97
N ASN A 22 -23.76 9.17 11.38
CA ASN A 22 -23.98 8.17 12.41
C ASN A 22 -22.78 8.06 13.38
N GLN A 23 -23.08 7.95 14.66
CA GLN A 23 -22.10 7.62 15.68
C GLN A 23 -21.61 6.17 15.54
N ALA A 24 -20.35 5.91 15.92
CA ALA A 24 -19.82 4.57 15.96
C ALA A 24 -20.54 3.71 17.01
N GLN A 25 -20.79 2.46 16.66
CA GLN A 25 -21.38 1.48 17.58
C GLN A 25 -20.29 0.79 18.37
N CYS A 26 -20.44 0.72 19.68
CA CYS A 26 -19.48 0.12 20.59
C CYS A 26 -20.15 -0.96 21.44
N VAL A 27 -19.52 -2.12 21.48
CA VAL A 27 -19.92 -3.23 22.34
C VAL A 27 -18.70 -3.70 23.11
N SER A 28 -18.79 -3.82 24.40
CA SER A 28 -17.74 -4.42 25.23
C SER A 28 -18.31 -5.49 26.15
N SER A 29 -17.51 -6.50 26.45
CA SER A 29 -17.80 -7.51 27.46
C SER A 29 -16.63 -7.61 28.42
N TRP A 30 -16.96 -7.86 29.68
CA TRP A 30 -15.99 -8.05 30.75
C TRP A 30 -16.52 -9.04 31.79
N ARG A 31 -15.65 -9.39 32.71
CA ARG A 31 -15.99 -10.18 33.89
C ARG A 31 -15.40 -9.51 35.13
N ASP A 32 -16.21 -9.46 36.16
CA ASP A 32 -15.79 -9.07 37.49
C ASP A 32 -15.34 -10.29 38.28
N ILE A 33 -14.17 -10.20 38.88
CA ILE A 33 -13.55 -11.24 39.68
C ILE A 33 -13.38 -10.69 41.10
N THR A 34 -13.99 -11.38 42.08
CA THR A 34 -13.76 -11.18 43.50
C THR A 34 -13.15 -12.45 44.09
N THR A 35 -12.88 -12.45 45.40
CA THR A 35 -12.38 -13.67 46.08
C THR A 35 -13.36 -14.83 46.08
N SER A 36 -14.63 -14.60 45.80
CA SER A 36 -15.70 -15.60 45.90
C SER A 36 -16.66 -15.68 44.72
N ALA A 37 -16.58 -14.71 43.78
CA ALA A 37 -17.54 -14.66 42.67
C ALA A 37 -16.89 -14.27 41.35
N PHE A 38 -17.52 -14.75 40.27
CA PHE A 38 -17.26 -14.37 38.89
C PHE A 38 -18.59 -13.87 38.31
N THR A 39 -18.63 -12.62 37.84
CA THR A 39 -19.84 -12.02 37.29
C THR A 39 -19.58 -11.40 35.93
N PRO A 40 -20.18 -11.91 34.84
CA PRO A 40 -20.04 -11.32 33.52
C PRO A 40 -20.85 -10.03 33.38
N GLY A 41 -20.34 -9.10 32.57
CA GLY A 41 -21.02 -7.86 32.24
C GLY A 41 -20.78 -7.44 30.80
N ARG A 42 -21.57 -6.45 30.34
CA ARG A 42 -21.43 -5.85 29.03
C ARG A 42 -21.86 -4.40 29.02
N THR A 43 -21.30 -3.62 28.07
CA THR A 43 -21.79 -2.28 27.70
C THR A 43 -22.13 -2.27 26.21
N ILE A 44 -23.21 -1.60 25.85
CA ILE A 44 -23.61 -1.31 24.45
C ILE A 44 -23.88 0.19 24.41
N VAL A 45 -23.02 0.93 23.69
CA VAL A 45 -23.11 2.38 23.59
C VAL A 45 -22.78 2.86 22.18
N ASN A 46 -23.15 4.08 21.86
CA ASN A 46 -22.65 4.78 20.68
C ASN A 46 -21.69 5.88 21.14
N THR A 47 -20.74 6.23 20.31
CA THR A 47 -19.89 7.42 20.52
C THR A 47 -20.72 8.71 20.53
N ASN A 48 -20.15 9.79 21.03
CA ASN A 48 -20.81 11.10 21.05
C ASN A 48 -19.82 12.19 20.58
N ASN A 49 -19.43 12.13 19.31
CA ASN A 49 -18.46 13.06 18.74
C ASN A 49 -17.19 13.17 19.60
N ALA A 50 -16.76 14.39 19.91
CA ALA A 50 -15.57 14.65 20.73
C ALA A 50 -15.83 14.59 22.25
N VAL A 51 -16.92 13.94 22.68
CA VAL A 51 -17.25 13.72 24.09
C VAL A 51 -16.88 12.30 24.48
N ASP A 52 -16.25 12.13 25.63
CA ASP A 52 -15.89 10.83 26.18
C ASP A 52 -17.12 9.98 26.50
N VAL A 53 -17.09 8.74 26.07
CA VAL A 53 -18.14 7.75 26.33
C VAL A 53 -17.51 6.52 26.99
N ASN A 54 -18.08 6.08 28.11
CA ASN A 54 -17.59 4.91 28.82
C ASN A 54 -17.86 3.61 28.00
N LEU A 55 -16.79 2.98 27.53
CA LEU A 55 -16.81 1.64 26.95
C LEU A 55 -16.93 0.56 28.01
N VAL A 56 -16.17 0.70 29.11
CA VAL A 56 -16.20 -0.19 30.26
C VAL A 56 -16.21 0.66 31.51
N PRO A 57 -17.28 0.62 32.31
CA PRO A 57 -17.37 1.38 33.56
C PRO A 57 -16.39 0.83 34.59
N ALA A 58 -16.14 1.63 35.61
CA ALA A 58 -15.27 1.27 36.74
C ALA A 58 -15.80 0.04 37.51
N PRO A 59 -14.92 -0.81 38.04
CA PRO A 59 -15.32 -1.93 38.88
C PRO A 59 -15.84 -1.45 40.25
N ALA A 60 -16.56 -2.30 40.94
CA ALA A 60 -16.90 -2.07 42.36
C ALA A 60 -15.68 -2.23 43.27
N ALA A 61 -15.76 -1.74 44.49
CA ALA A 61 -14.71 -1.93 45.49
C ALA A 61 -14.39 -3.42 45.69
N SER A 62 -13.12 -3.75 45.88
CA SER A 62 -12.61 -5.12 46.04
C SER A 62 -12.90 -6.05 44.87
N THR A 63 -13.04 -5.50 43.66
CA THR A 63 -13.32 -6.21 42.42
C THR A 63 -12.25 -5.91 41.38
N GLN A 64 -11.79 -6.92 40.65
CA GLN A 64 -11.02 -6.76 39.43
C GLN A 64 -11.91 -6.97 38.23
N ARG A 65 -11.95 -6.01 37.32
CA ARG A 65 -12.70 -6.11 36.05
C ARG A 65 -11.76 -6.46 34.91
N VAL A 66 -11.89 -7.68 34.40
CA VAL A 66 -11.11 -8.13 33.26
C VAL A 66 -11.93 -7.90 31.99
N ILE A 67 -11.34 -7.22 31.02
CA ILE A 67 -12.00 -6.92 29.74
C ILE A 67 -11.74 -8.09 28.80
N ASP A 68 -12.80 -8.73 28.34
CA ASP A 68 -12.74 -9.90 27.43
C ASP A 68 -12.72 -9.47 25.97
N THR A 69 -13.70 -8.62 25.58
CA THR A 69 -13.82 -8.15 24.20
C THR A 69 -14.26 -6.70 24.13
N ILE A 70 -13.82 -6.01 23.08
CA ILE A 70 -14.38 -4.72 22.67
C ILE A 70 -14.54 -4.79 21.15
N SER A 71 -15.66 -4.30 20.65
CA SER A 71 -15.91 -4.12 19.22
C SER A 71 -16.41 -2.70 18.98
N ILE A 72 -15.75 -1.99 18.08
CA ILE A 72 -16.08 -0.61 17.68
C ILE A 72 -16.26 -0.61 16.18
N TYR A 73 -17.46 -0.34 15.70
CA TYR A 73 -17.82 -0.34 14.29
C TYR A 73 -18.13 1.06 13.80
N ASN A 74 -17.46 1.49 12.73
CA ASN A 74 -17.78 2.74 12.06
C ASN A 74 -19.04 2.57 11.19
N LYS A 75 -20.17 3.04 11.71
CA LYS A 75 -21.46 3.07 11.01
C LYS A 75 -21.63 4.34 10.17
N ASP A 76 -20.72 5.31 10.29
CA ASP A 76 -20.83 6.56 9.56
C ASP A 76 -20.51 6.38 8.08
N THR A 77 -20.96 7.33 7.27
CA THR A 77 -20.67 7.40 5.82
C THR A 77 -19.28 8.02 5.55
N GLY A 78 -18.65 8.61 6.56
CA GLY A 78 -17.33 9.20 6.52
C GLY A 78 -16.31 8.46 7.38
N ALA A 79 -15.05 8.83 7.21
CA ALA A 79 -13.96 8.38 8.07
C ALA A 79 -14.06 9.05 9.45
N ILE A 80 -13.82 8.28 10.52
CA ILE A 80 -13.81 8.77 11.89
C ILE A 80 -12.47 8.48 12.56
N GLY A 81 -11.93 9.47 13.30
CA GLY A 81 -10.81 9.24 14.20
C GLY A 81 -11.32 8.67 15.53
N VAL A 82 -10.83 7.52 15.93
CA VAL A 82 -11.20 6.86 17.19
C VAL A 82 -10.01 6.85 18.13
N THR A 83 -10.20 7.33 19.35
CA THR A 83 -9.22 7.23 20.45
C THR A 83 -9.83 6.46 21.61
N ILE A 84 -9.14 5.42 22.08
CA ILE A 84 -9.49 4.64 23.26
C ILE A 84 -8.53 5.04 24.38
N LYS A 85 -9.07 5.35 25.54
CA LYS A 85 -8.32 5.83 26.69
C LYS A 85 -8.66 5.03 27.95
N LEU A 86 -7.69 4.83 28.81
CA LEU A 86 -7.89 4.48 30.20
C LEU A 86 -7.94 5.80 31.00
N ASP A 87 -9.05 6.06 31.64
CA ASP A 87 -9.14 7.11 32.65
C ASP A 87 -8.90 6.47 34.03
N ALA A 88 -7.77 6.82 34.61
CA ALA A 88 -7.37 6.39 35.95
C ALA A 88 -7.50 7.58 36.91
N ASN A 89 -8.66 7.69 37.55
CA ASN A 89 -8.96 8.76 38.53
C ASN A 89 -8.73 10.18 37.97
N GLY A 90 -9.23 10.43 36.73
CA GLY A 90 -9.10 11.72 36.05
C GLY A 90 -7.78 11.93 35.31
N THR A 91 -6.88 10.94 35.32
CA THR A 91 -5.69 10.94 34.48
C THR A 91 -5.90 10.00 33.30
N GLU A 92 -5.83 10.54 32.09
CA GLU A 92 -6.09 9.81 30.87
C GLU A 92 -4.82 9.24 30.26
N TYR A 93 -4.86 7.97 29.88
CA TYR A 93 -3.79 7.26 29.16
C TYR A 93 -4.33 6.74 27.84
N ILE A 94 -3.79 7.23 26.73
CA ILE A 94 -4.18 6.78 25.39
C ILE A 94 -3.66 5.36 25.17
N LEU A 95 -4.56 4.41 24.93
CA LEU A 95 -4.25 3.03 24.60
C LEU A 95 -4.15 2.84 23.08
N LEU A 96 -4.96 3.58 22.33
CA LEU A 96 -5.06 3.45 20.88
C LEU A 96 -5.62 4.72 20.24
N SER A 97 -5.10 5.10 19.08
CA SER A 97 -5.69 6.14 18.24
C SER A 97 -5.59 5.71 16.76
N TRP A 98 -6.74 5.44 16.13
CA TRP A 98 -6.82 5.00 14.74
C TRP A 98 -7.94 5.71 13.99
N THR A 99 -7.76 5.84 12.66
CA THR A 99 -8.84 6.27 11.75
C THR A 99 -9.55 5.04 11.21
N LEU A 100 -10.87 4.99 11.31
CA LEU A 100 -11.75 3.99 10.71
C LEU A 100 -12.44 4.58 9.49
N GLN A 101 -12.30 3.93 8.33
CA GLN A 101 -13.10 4.21 7.15
C GLN A 101 -14.54 3.68 7.35
N PRO A 102 -15.53 4.09 6.53
CA PRO A 102 -16.87 3.50 6.59
C PRO A 102 -16.87 1.98 6.59
N ALA A 103 -17.67 1.38 7.44
CA ALA A 103 -17.80 -0.08 7.65
C ALA A 103 -16.54 -0.79 8.17
N GLU A 104 -15.48 -0.09 8.56
CA GLU A 104 -14.35 -0.68 9.27
C GLU A 104 -14.63 -0.80 10.77
N ARG A 105 -13.92 -1.70 11.42
CA ARG A 105 -14.06 -1.93 12.87
C ARG A 105 -12.73 -2.15 13.57
N ILE A 106 -12.70 -1.85 14.85
CA ILE A 106 -11.65 -2.24 15.80
C ILE A 106 -12.22 -3.33 16.69
N GLU A 107 -11.47 -4.39 16.91
CA GLU A 107 -11.77 -5.40 17.91
C GLU A 107 -10.60 -5.53 18.89
N TYR A 108 -10.92 -5.72 20.14
CA TYR A 108 -9.98 -6.13 21.19
C TYR A 108 -10.34 -7.51 21.68
N SER A 109 -9.35 -8.34 21.84
CA SER A 109 -9.45 -9.59 22.58
C SER A 109 -8.19 -9.79 23.44
N ASP A 110 -8.30 -10.56 24.50
CA ASP A 110 -7.18 -10.83 25.41
C ASP A 110 -5.96 -11.45 24.71
N LYS A 111 -6.19 -12.25 23.68
CA LYS A 111 -5.13 -12.96 22.93
C LYS A 111 -4.44 -12.10 21.88
N LEU A 112 -5.19 -11.25 21.19
CA LEU A 112 -4.69 -10.52 20.02
C LEU A 112 -4.42 -9.03 20.30
N GLY A 113 -4.90 -8.52 21.46
CA GLY A 113 -4.90 -7.06 21.67
C GLY A 113 -5.91 -6.36 20.76
N PHE A 114 -5.62 -5.12 20.40
CA PHE A 114 -6.43 -4.36 19.45
C PHE A 114 -6.07 -4.73 18.02
N VAL A 115 -7.06 -5.04 17.21
CA VAL A 115 -6.94 -5.39 15.79
C VAL A 115 -7.94 -4.56 15.00
N LYS A 116 -7.51 -4.00 13.88
CA LYS A 116 -8.37 -3.30 12.95
C LYS A 116 -8.77 -4.23 11.81
N TYR A 117 -10.06 -4.20 11.43
CA TYR A 117 -10.61 -4.93 10.29
C TYR A 117 -11.12 -3.96 9.23
N ASN A 118 -10.93 -4.32 7.97
CA ASN A 118 -11.49 -3.59 6.84
C ASN A 118 -13.02 -3.84 6.71
N SER A 119 -13.66 -3.16 5.75
CA SER A 119 -15.10 -3.29 5.49
C SER A 119 -15.54 -4.69 5.07
N GLN A 120 -14.61 -5.55 4.59
CA GLN A 120 -14.86 -6.94 4.23
C GLN A 120 -14.61 -7.91 5.39
N GLY A 121 -14.21 -7.42 6.55
CA GLY A 121 -13.93 -8.24 7.73
C GLY A 121 -12.56 -8.92 7.73
N ALA A 122 -11.65 -8.55 6.83
CA ALA A 122 -10.27 -8.98 6.88
C ALA A 122 -9.46 -8.11 7.85
N ILE A 123 -8.53 -8.72 8.57
CA ILE A 123 -7.61 -7.99 9.45
C ILE A 123 -6.89 -6.92 8.62
N TYR A 124 -6.95 -5.69 9.07
CA TYR A 124 -6.15 -4.61 8.52
C TYR A 124 -4.69 -4.86 8.92
N GLN A 125 -4.01 -5.64 8.11
CA GLN A 125 -2.57 -5.64 8.21
C GLN A 125 -2.13 -4.23 7.82
N SER A 126 -1.57 -3.49 8.77
CA SER A 126 -0.85 -2.27 8.43
C SER A 126 0.09 -2.66 7.30
N THR A 127 -0.07 -2.06 6.16
CA THR A 127 0.84 -2.25 5.04
C THR A 127 2.19 -1.63 5.36
N LEU A 128 2.92 -2.19 6.31
CA LEU A 128 4.34 -2.39 6.09
C LEU A 128 4.39 -3.35 4.92
N GLY A 129 4.29 -2.77 3.68
CA GLY A 129 4.39 -3.47 2.43
C GLY A 129 4.24 -4.98 2.54
N ALA A 130 2.98 -5.48 2.66
CA ALA A 130 2.70 -6.82 2.23
C ALA A 130 2.72 -6.81 0.70
N SER A 131 3.87 -6.57 0.14
CA SER A 131 4.27 -7.08 -1.14
C SER A 131 4.21 -8.59 -0.99
N VAL A 132 3.12 -9.18 -1.47
CA VAL A 132 3.01 -10.62 -1.58
C VAL A 132 4.22 -11.10 -2.37
N GLY A 133 5.25 -11.58 -1.68
CA GLY A 133 6.37 -12.30 -2.26
C GLY A 133 7.50 -11.50 -2.88
N ILE A 134 7.54 -10.17 -2.79
CA ILE A 134 8.71 -9.41 -3.25
C ILE A 134 9.42 -8.85 -2.02
N HIS A 135 10.59 -9.37 -1.75
CA HIS A 135 11.45 -8.88 -0.68
C HIS A 135 11.89 -7.46 -1.01
N ASN A 136 11.31 -6.48 -0.31
CA ASN A 136 11.76 -5.10 -0.39
C ASN A 136 13.11 -4.97 0.36
N TRP A 137 14.19 -5.40 -0.28
CA TRP A 137 15.54 -5.37 0.27
C TRP A 137 16.11 -3.94 0.21
N GLY A 138 15.43 -3.02 0.91
CA GLY A 138 16.11 -1.88 1.49
C GLY A 138 16.90 -0.93 0.60
N ILE A 139 16.41 -0.56 -0.60
CA ILE A 139 16.77 0.78 -1.08
C ILE A 139 15.86 1.74 -0.30
N ALA A 140 16.49 2.62 0.48
CA ALA A 140 15.75 3.65 1.22
C ALA A 140 14.77 4.38 0.28
N GLY A 141 13.49 4.40 0.63
CA GLY A 141 12.45 5.04 -0.17
C GLY A 141 11.80 4.18 -1.26
N THR A 142 12.26 2.96 -1.56
CA THR A 142 11.59 2.07 -2.53
C THR A 142 10.24 1.62 -1.99
N LYS A 143 9.18 1.84 -2.77
CA LYS A 143 7.79 1.49 -2.43
C LYS A 143 7.32 0.22 -3.12
N ALA A 144 7.81 -0.05 -4.32
CA ALA A 144 7.53 -1.27 -5.07
C ALA A 144 8.61 -1.53 -6.13
N GLU A 145 8.79 -2.80 -6.49
CA GLU A 145 9.69 -3.26 -7.56
C GLU A 145 8.92 -4.19 -8.50
N THR A 146 9.30 -4.20 -9.77
CA THR A 146 8.68 -5.08 -10.78
C THR A 146 9.04 -6.54 -10.60
N MET A 147 10.19 -6.83 -9.98
CA MET A 147 10.69 -8.15 -9.65
C MET A 147 11.72 -8.06 -8.54
N ASP A 148 11.94 -9.16 -7.82
CA ASP A 148 12.97 -9.24 -6.79
C ASP A 148 14.37 -9.06 -7.42
N ARG A 149 15.18 -8.18 -6.86
CA ARG A 149 16.56 -7.93 -7.29
C ARG A 149 17.45 -9.17 -7.22
N CYS A 150 17.19 -10.05 -6.26
CA CYS A 150 17.91 -11.33 -6.15
C CYS A 150 17.65 -12.26 -7.35
N LEU A 151 16.56 -12.04 -8.07
CA LEU A 151 16.20 -12.81 -9.26
C LEU A 151 16.63 -12.12 -10.56
N CYS A 152 17.25 -10.94 -10.49
CA CYS A 152 17.81 -10.25 -11.64
C CYS A 152 19.21 -10.83 -11.92
N PRO A 153 19.37 -11.76 -12.87
CA PRO A 153 20.70 -12.23 -13.26
C PRO A 153 21.49 -11.06 -13.87
N GLU A 154 22.81 -11.17 -13.89
CA GLU A 154 23.67 -10.19 -14.58
C GLU A 154 23.45 -10.16 -16.09
N VAL A 155 22.52 -10.96 -16.58
CA VAL A 155 22.20 -11.11 -18.02
C VAL A 155 21.46 -9.87 -18.50
N ASN A 156 21.93 -9.35 -19.62
CA ASN A 156 21.38 -8.18 -20.29
C ASN A 156 20.01 -8.51 -20.89
N THR A 157 19.01 -7.78 -20.50
CA THR A 157 17.73 -7.76 -21.20
C THR A 157 17.82 -6.74 -22.33
N THR A 158 17.78 -7.21 -23.56
CA THR A 158 17.71 -6.33 -24.72
C THR A 158 16.28 -5.80 -24.84
N ILE A 159 16.14 -4.50 -24.70
CA ILE A 159 14.91 -3.80 -25.05
C ILE A 159 14.95 -3.54 -26.54
N ALA A 160 13.86 -3.81 -27.19
CA ALA A 160 13.66 -3.83 -28.62
C ALA A 160 14.14 -2.58 -29.41
N THR A 161 13.46 -2.27 -30.46
CA THR A 161 13.75 -1.25 -31.47
C THR A 161 13.65 0.16 -30.90
N THR A 162 14.48 1.08 -31.38
CA THR A 162 14.42 2.51 -31.06
C THR A 162 12.99 3.06 -31.20
N GLY A 163 12.54 3.80 -30.20
CA GLY A 163 11.22 4.41 -30.15
C GLY A 163 10.08 3.47 -29.74
N GLN A 164 10.29 2.18 -29.57
CA GLN A 164 9.26 1.30 -28.99
C GLN A 164 9.16 1.50 -27.47
N ILE A 165 7.96 1.30 -26.94
CA ILE A 165 7.70 1.35 -25.49
C ILE A 165 7.74 -0.07 -24.96
N TYR A 166 8.61 -0.31 -24.01
CA TYR A 166 8.65 -1.52 -23.21
C TYR A 166 7.83 -1.32 -21.93
N MET A 167 6.89 -2.20 -21.68
CA MET A 167 6.02 -2.15 -20.48
C MET A 167 6.26 -3.36 -19.59
N GLN A 168 6.40 -3.12 -18.31
CA GLN A 168 6.59 -4.13 -17.27
C GLN A 168 5.54 -3.97 -16.20
N ALA A 169 4.82 -5.05 -15.88
CA ALA A 169 3.84 -5.07 -14.81
C ALA A 169 4.48 -4.88 -13.43
N ILE A 170 3.79 -4.13 -12.59
CA ILE A 170 4.10 -3.91 -11.19
C ILE A 170 2.80 -3.93 -10.39
N TRP A 171 2.82 -4.52 -9.20
CA TRP A 171 1.69 -4.42 -8.28
C TRP A 171 1.86 -3.19 -7.40
N LEU A 172 0.85 -2.33 -7.34
CA LEU A 172 0.82 -1.16 -6.47
C LEU A 172 -0.41 -1.22 -5.56
N ASN A 173 -0.21 -0.83 -4.30
CA ASN A 173 -1.28 -0.73 -3.31
C ASN A 173 -1.93 0.65 -3.33
N ALA A 174 -3.23 0.71 -3.06
CA ALA A 174 -3.94 1.98 -2.88
C ALA A 174 -3.25 2.82 -1.78
N GLY A 175 -3.14 4.13 -2.01
CA GLY A 175 -2.43 5.06 -1.14
C GLY A 175 -0.91 5.16 -1.40
N THR A 176 -0.33 4.30 -2.24
CA THR A 176 1.09 4.44 -2.63
C THR A 176 1.27 5.73 -3.43
N VAL A 177 2.15 6.62 -2.97
CA VAL A 177 2.54 7.84 -3.69
C VAL A 177 3.76 7.53 -4.53
N CYS A 178 3.62 7.51 -5.85
CA CYS A 178 4.69 7.31 -6.81
C CYS A 178 5.32 8.68 -7.13
N SER A 179 6.58 8.86 -6.78
CA SER A 179 7.30 10.13 -7.00
C SER A 179 8.39 10.00 -8.06
N ASN A 180 9.06 8.86 -8.09
CA ASN A 180 10.12 8.60 -9.06
C ASN A 180 10.00 7.18 -9.62
N ILE A 181 10.57 6.99 -10.81
CA ILE A 181 10.80 5.67 -11.42
C ILE A 181 12.31 5.48 -11.56
N SER A 182 12.78 4.30 -11.15
CA SER A 182 14.17 3.87 -11.26
C SER A 182 14.28 2.66 -12.16
N ILE A 183 15.23 2.69 -13.09
CA ILE A 183 15.59 1.55 -13.97
C ILE A 183 17.12 1.41 -13.95
N PHE A 184 17.61 0.17 -13.99
CA PHE A 184 19.03 -0.11 -13.96
C PHE A 184 19.52 -0.53 -15.37
N SER A 185 20.46 0.22 -15.98
CA SER A 185 21.11 -0.19 -17.22
C SER A 185 22.06 -1.38 -16.98
N ALA A 186 22.15 -2.26 -17.96
CA ALA A 186 23.09 -3.39 -17.92
C ALA A 186 24.43 -3.02 -18.63
N THR A 187 25.06 -3.96 -19.29
CA THR A 187 26.43 -3.80 -19.83
C THR A 187 26.55 -2.87 -21.03
N THR A 188 25.43 -2.57 -21.72
CA THR A 188 25.45 -1.64 -22.87
C THR A 188 24.91 -0.28 -22.44
N ALA A 189 25.69 0.75 -22.62
CA ALA A 189 25.28 2.15 -22.43
C ALA A 189 24.34 2.61 -23.56
N ALA A 190 23.53 3.64 -23.30
CA ALA A 190 22.79 4.31 -24.35
C ALA A 190 23.77 5.06 -25.28
N GLY A 191 23.74 4.74 -26.58
CA GLY A 191 24.53 5.43 -27.60
C GLY A 191 23.74 6.58 -28.19
N THR A 192 24.23 7.78 -28.04
CA THR A 192 23.65 9.03 -28.58
C THR A 192 22.12 9.09 -28.41
N PRO A 193 21.60 9.06 -27.18
CA PRO A 193 20.17 9.16 -26.97
C PRO A 193 19.69 10.55 -27.40
N THR A 194 18.59 10.61 -28.14
CA THR A 194 17.91 11.85 -28.47
C THR A 194 16.71 12.09 -27.55
N HIS A 195 16.07 11.02 -27.12
CA HIS A 195 14.94 11.07 -26.21
C HIS A 195 14.89 9.80 -25.36
N TYR A 196 14.59 9.92 -24.07
CA TYR A 196 14.08 8.80 -23.27
C TYR A 196 13.26 9.31 -22.07
N CYS A 197 12.24 8.58 -21.72
CA CYS A 197 11.39 8.84 -20.57
C CYS A 197 10.85 7.55 -19.96
N PHE A 198 10.40 7.65 -18.73
CA PHE A 198 9.68 6.60 -18.02
C PHE A 198 8.24 7.03 -17.80
N GLY A 199 7.32 6.05 -17.79
CA GLY A 199 5.90 6.30 -17.60
C GLY A 199 5.27 5.30 -16.64
N LEU A 200 4.25 5.74 -15.92
CA LEU A 200 3.36 4.91 -15.13
C LEU A 200 2.00 4.85 -15.82
N TYR A 201 1.53 3.63 -16.08
CA TYR A 201 0.26 3.37 -16.76
C TYR A 201 -0.63 2.49 -15.89
N ASN A 202 -1.96 2.64 -16.05
CA ASN A 202 -2.92 1.75 -15.41
C ASN A 202 -3.02 0.38 -16.11
N SER A 203 -3.84 -0.52 -15.57
CA SER A 203 -4.07 -1.86 -16.14
C SER A 203 -4.64 -1.84 -17.56
N SER A 204 -5.33 -0.76 -17.96
CA SER A 204 -5.83 -0.52 -19.32
C SER A 204 -4.80 0.15 -20.23
N ARG A 205 -3.58 0.38 -19.75
CA ARG A 205 -2.47 1.02 -20.48
C ARG A 205 -2.71 2.51 -20.81
N ASN A 206 -3.50 3.20 -20.01
CA ASN A 206 -3.63 4.65 -20.06
C ASN A 206 -2.58 5.28 -19.15
N LEU A 207 -1.94 6.36 -19.63
CA LEU A 207 -0.90 7.07 -18.91
C LEU A 207 -1.48 7.74 -17.66
N LEU A 208 -0.82 7.54 -16.54
CA LEU A 208 -1.15 8.17 -15.26
C LEU A 208 -0.15 9.27 -14.89
N ALA A 209 1.14 9.01 -15.13
CA ALA A 209 2.21 9.96 -14.90
C ALA A 209 3.43 9.62 -15.76
N THR A 210 4.25 10.61 -16.07
CA THR A 210 5.46 10.46 -16.87
C THR A 210 6.60 11.29 -16.29
N THR A 211 7.84 10.89 -16.56
CA THR A 211 9.00 11.70 -16.27
C THR A 211 9.23 12.74 -17.38
N ALA A 212 10.03 13.77 -17.10
CA ALA A 212 10.50 14.65 -18.13
C ALA A 212 11.36 13.87 -19.15
N ASP A 213 11.30 14.30 -20.41
CA ASP A 213 12.18 13.78 -21.47
C ASP A 213 13.65 14.11 -21.14
N GLN A 214 14.50 13.11 -21.27
CA GLN A 214 15.94 13.22 -21.03
C GLN A 214 16.66 13.42 -22.37
N THR A 215 16.36 14.50 -23.04
CA THR A 215 16.95 14.87 -24.35
C THR A 215 18.48 14.91 -24.25
N SER A 216 19.13 14.06 -25.06
CA SER A 216 20.61 13.99 -25.17
C SER A 216 21.37 13.71 -23.84
N THR A 217 20.68 13.32 -22.78
CA THR A 217 21.31 12.99 -21.49
C THR A 217 21.90 11.60 -21.54
N ALA A 218 23.21 11.47 -21.33
CA ALA A 218 23.90 10.19 -21.32
C ALA A 218 23.34 9.24 -20.25
N TRP A 219 23.30 7.96 -20.56
CA TRP A 219 23.03 6.91 -19.61
C TRP A 219 24.08 5.81 -19.71
N ALA A 220 25.01 5.81 -18.77
CA ALA A 220 26.13 4.88 -18.73
C ALA A 220 25.67 3.45 -18.47
N ALA A 221 26.48 2.48 -18.89
CA ALA A 221 26.28 1.08 -18.54
C ALA A 221 26.43 0.84 -17.03
N ASN A 222 25.74 -0.19 -16.52
CA ASN A 222 25.79 -0.62 -15.14
C ASN A 222 25.48 0.50 -14.12
N THR A 223 24.54 1.39 -14.47
CA THR A 223 24.11 2.49 -13.61
C THR A 223 22.60 2.53 -13.43
N ILE A 224 22.14 2.92 -12.26
CA ILE A 224 20.73 3.21 -12.02
C ILE A 224 20.39 4.60 -12.56
N LYS A 225 19.27 4.73 -13.22
CA LYS A 225 18.67 6.01 -13.59
C LYS A 225 17.38 6.17 -12.82
N THR A 226 17.34 7.17 -11.96
CA THR A 226 16.13 7.56 -11.22
C THR A 226 15.63 8.88 -11.77
N LEU A 227 14.41 8.91 -12.27
CA LEU A 227 13.79 10.11 -12.81
C LEU A 227 12.52 10.44 -12.02
N ALA A 228 12.37 11.71 -11.66
CA ALA A 228 11.16 12.20 -11.02
C ALA A 228 9.99 12.22 -12.01
N LEU A 229 8.81 11.80 -11.56
CA LEU A 229 7.57 12.04 -12.30
C LEU A 229 7.30 13.57 -12.35
N THR A 230 6.81 14.05 -13.47
CA THR A 230 6.45 15.48 -13.65
C THR A 230 5.42 15.93 -12.63
N SER A 231 4.56 15.00 -12.20
CA SER A 231 3.66 15.15 -11.06
C SER A 231 3.59 13.83 -10.32
N PRO A 232 3.77 13.78 -9.00
CA PRO A 232 3.57 12.56 -8.23
C PRO A 232 2.16 12.00 -8.43
N TYR A 233 2.02 10.68 -8.48
CA TYR A 233 0.75 10.00 -8.63
C TYR A 233 0.43 9.18 -7.38
N THR A 234 -0.75 9.40 -6.79
CA THR A 234 -1.25 8.56 -5.69
C THR A 234 -2.14 7.46 -6.26
N VAL A 235 -1.78 6.21 -5.99
CA VAL A 235 -2.52 5.02 -6.42
C VAL A 235 -3.89 5.00 -5.78
N LEU A 236 -4.96 5.02 -6.57
CA LEU A 236 -6.34 5.04 -6.08
C LEU A 236 -6.87 3.64 -5.73
N THR A 237 -6.46 2.63 -6.47
CA THR A 237 -6.95 1.25 -6.31
C THR A 237 -5.78 0.27 -6.38
N SER A 238 -5.70 -0.66 -5.43
CA SER A 238 -4.68 -1.72 -5.46
C SER A 238 -4.86 -2.60 -6.69
N GLY A 239 -3.76 -2.89 -7.37
CA GLY A 239 -3.83 -3.69 -8.59
C GLY A 239 -2.57 -3.66 -9.42
N ILE A 240 -2.68 -4.19 -10.64
CA ILE A 240 -1.62 -4.19 -11.65
C ILE A 240 -1.56 -2.83 -12.34
N TYR A 241 -0.36 -2.29 -12.37
CA TYR A 241 0.04 -1.11 -13.13
C TYR A 241 1.20 -1.50 -14.05
N TYR A 242 1.61 -0.61 -14.93
CA TYR A 242 2.76 -0.84 -15.80
C TYR A 242 3.76 0.29 -15.69
N ILE A 243 5.04 -0.06 -15.48
CA ILE A 243 6.15 0.86 -15.71
C ILE A 243 6.52 0.73 -17.18
N ALA A 244 6.60 1.86 -17.86
CA ALA A 244 6.98 1.95 -19.25
C ALA A 244 8.35 2.62 -19.37
N PHE A 245 9.16 2.09 -20.28
CA PHE A 245 10.43 2.66 -20.71
C PHE A 245 10.40 2.88 -22.22
N MET A 246 10.75 4.08 -22.63
CA MET A 246 10.89 4.47 -24.03
C MET A 246 12.26 5.10 -24.24
N MET A 247 12.92 4.79 -25.34
CA MET A 247 14.18 5.42 -25.73
C MET A 247 14.30 5.50 -27.25
N THR A 248 14.73 6.67 -27.72
CA THR A 248 15.19 6.88 -29.10
C THR A 248 16.68 7.16 -29.05
N ALA A 249 17.49 6.27 -29.61
CA ALA A 249 18.94 6.32 -29.55
C ALA A 249 19.55 5.56 -30.73
N THR A 250 20.81 5.83 -31.06
CA THR A 250 21.57 5.02 -32.04
C THR A 250 21.85 3.62 -31.51
N THR A 251 22.05 3.49 -30.19
CA THR A 251 22.14 2.23 -29.47
C THR A 251 21.30 2.34 -28.22
N ILE A 252 20.29 1.45 -28.09
CA ILE A 252 19.48 1.39 -26.88
C ILE A 252 20.27 0.67 -25.80
N CYS A 253 20.25 1.21 -24.57
CA CYS A 253 20.90 0.55 -23.45
C CYS A 253 20.24 -0.80 -23.17
N THR A 254 21.04 -1.78 -22.79
CA THR A 254 20.49 -2.98 -22.14
C THR A 254 20.08 -2.65 -20.71
N VAL A 255 19.09 -3.33 -20.16
CA VAL A 255 18.62 -3.14 -18.79
C VAL A 255 18.74 -4.43 -17.98
N LYS A 256 18.87 -4.30 -16.68
CA LYS A 256 18.83 -5.43 -15.75
C LYS A 256 17.41 -5.98 -15.66
N GLY A 257 17.31 -7.31 -15.63
CA GLY A 257 16.01 -8.00 -15.55
C GLY A 257 16.16 -9.49 -15.77
N GLY A 258 15.07 -10.20 -15.97
CA GLY A 258 15.04 -11.65 -16.21
C GLY A 258 14.93 -12.01 -17.69
N THR A 259 15.56 -13.09 -18.12
CA THR A 259 15.60 -13.55 -19.54
C THR A 259 14.64 -14.69 -19.86
N ALA A 260 14.09 -15.38 -18.85
CA ALA A 260 13.20 -16.51 -19.09
C ALA A 260 11.85 -16.29 -18.41
N ARG A 261 10.76 -16.43 -19.16
CA ARG A 261 9.39 -16.41 -18.66
C ARG A 261 8.57 -17.53 -19.26
N ILE A 262 7.70 -18.07 -18.46
CA ILE A 262 6.66 -19.00 -18.89
C ILE A 262 5.50 -18.19 -19.47
N ASN A 263 5.68 -17.56 -20.63
CA ASN A 263 4.64 -16.73 -21.24
C ASN A 263 3.76 -17.51 -22.23
N GLY A 264 4.24 -18.56 -22.85
CA GLY A 264 3.55 -19.24 -23.94
C GLY A 264 2.86 -20.54 -23.56
N ALA A 265 3.36 -21.23 -22.54
CA ALA A 265 2.90 -22.58 -22.21
C ALA A 265 1.62 -22.63 -21.33
N LEU A 266 1.23 -21.53 -20.68
CA LEU A 266 0.14 -21.51 -19.71
C LEU A 266 -1.07 -20.68 -20.16
N SER A 267 -1.13 -20.20 -21.40
CA SER A 267 -2.26 -19.43 -21.96
C SER A 267 -2.70 -18.22 -21.10
N PHE A 268 -1.85 -17.69 -20.25
CA PHE A 268 -2.13 -16.48 -19.49
C PHE A 268 -1.91 -15.25 -20.38
N THR A 269 -2.92 -14.89 -21.14
CA THR A 269 -2.86 -13.74 -22.06
C THR A 269 -3.24 -12.43 -21.37
N SER A 270 -3.86 -12.47 -20.20
CA SER A 270 -4.31 -11.28 -19.48
C SER A 270 -4.29 -11.52 -17.95
N PRO A 271 -3.75 -10.58 -17.16
CA PRO A 271 -2.97 -9.42 -17.61
C PRO A 271 -1.60 -9.85 -18.14
N PHE A 272 -1.09 -9.17 -19.16
CA PHE A 272 0.29 -9.42 -19.62
C PHE A 272 1.27 -8.90 -18.56
N LEU A 273 2.40 -9.58 -18.38
CA LEU A 273 3.41 -9.20 -17.38
C LEU A 273 4.49 -8.29 -17.97
N SER A 274 4.80 -8.45 -19.25
CA SER A 274 5.66 -7.54 -20.01
C SER A 274 5.32 -7.58 -21.49
N GLY A 275 5.51 -6.48 -22.17
CA GLY A 275 5.22 -6.37 -23.59
C GLY A 275 5.92 -5.16 -24.21
N VAL A 276 5.99 -5.18 -25.53
CA VAL A 276 6.51 -4.09 -26.36
C VAL A 276 5.41 -3.54 -27.22
N SER A 277 5.32 -2.21 -27.34
CA SER A 277 4.35 -1.58 -28.23
C SER A 277 4.57 -2.00 -29.68
N SER A 278 3.47 -2.16 -30.43
CA SER A 278 3.52 -2.37 -31.88
C SER A 278 3.90 -1.10 -32.65
N THR A 279 3.73 0.05 -32.02
CA THR A 279 3.96 1.39 -32.58
C THR A 279 5.26 1.95 -32.05
N THR A 280 6.02 2.64 -32.92
CA THR A 280 7.19 3.42 -32.54
C THR A 280 6.81 4.87 -32.25
N TYR A 281 7.41 5.43 -31.22
CA TYR A 281 7.22 6.81 -30.77
C TYR A 281 8.56 7.54 -30.87
N SER A 282 8.65 8.55 -31.72
CA SER A 282 9.88 9.30 -31.97
C SER A 282 10.00 10.59 -31.16
N THR A 283 8.95 10.97 -30.45
CA THR A 283 8.93 12.15 -29.59
C THR A 283 9.20 11.75 -28.16
N GLY A 284 9.93 12.54 -27.39
CA GLY A 284 10.25 12.28 -25.98
C GLY A 284 9.05 12.31 -25.02
N THR A 285 7.82 12.27 -25.56
CA THR A 285 6.59 12.35 -24.78
C THR A 285 5.95 10.95 -24.71
N ALA A 286 5.70 10.48 -23.52
CA ALA A 286 4.95 9.24 -23.28
C ALA A 286 3.52 9.39 -23.83
N PRO A 287 3.01 8.47 -24.66
CA PRO A 287 1.68 8.58 -25.25
C PRO A 287 0.60 8.41 -24.18
N ALA A 288 -0.55 9.07 -24.37
CA ALA A 288 -1.69 9.00 -23.47
C ALA A 288 -2.22 7.57 -23.27
N SER A 289 -2.05 6.70 -24.28
CA SER A 289 -2.37 5.27 -24.20
C SER A 289 -1.42 4.47 -25.08
N VAL A 290 -1.13 3.23 -24.65
CA VAL A 290 -0.36 2.25 -25.43
C VAL A 290 -1.32 1.15 -25.84
N GLY A 291 -1.38 0.85 -27.14
CA GLY A 291 -2.17 -0.24 -27.70
C GLY A 291 -1.79 -1.60 -27.10
N ALA A 292 -2.54 -2.64 -27.42
CA ALA A 292 -2.15 -3.99 -27.03
C ALA A 292 -0.73 -4.29 -27.52
N PRO A 293 0.16 -4.86 -26.69
CA PRO A 293 1.51 -5.18 -27.10
C PRO A 293 1.47 -6.20 -28.26
N ALA A 294 2.30 -5.99 -29.27
CA ALA A 294 2.36 -6.87 -30.45
C ALA A 294 2.85 -8.27 -30.12
N ALA A 295 3.64 -8.42 -29.09
CA ALA A 295 4.12 -9.69 -28.57
C ALA A 295 4.35 -9.59 -27.05
N ALA A 296 3.98 -10.66 -26.33
CA ALA A 296 4.51 -10.87 -24.99
C ALA A 296 6.01 -11.16 -25.14
N VAL A 297 6.86 -10.24 -24.64
CA VAL A 297 8.30 -10.48 -24.65
C VAL A 297 8.67 -11.50 -23.57
N THR A 298 9.64 -12.34 -23.87
CA THR A 298 10.13 -13.37 -22.95
C THR A 298 11.03 -12.81 -21.85
N THR A 299 11.32 -11.53 -21.89
CA THR A 299 12.22 -10.83 -20.96
C THR A 299 11.45 -9.93 -20.01
N SER A 300 11.99 -9.73 -18.82
CA SER A 300 11.46 -8.79 -17.81
C SER A 300 12.48 -7.71 -17.50
N MET A 301 11.99 -6.51 -17.24
CA MET A 301 12.80 -5.38 -16.82
C MET A 301 12.66 -5.18 -15.31
N TRP A 302 13.79 -5.04 -14.62
CA TRP A 302 13.74 -4.54 -13.25
C TRP A 302 13.50 -3.03 -13.27
N ALA A 303 12.51 -2.61 -12.53
CA ALA A 303 12.22 -1.21 -12.28
C ALA A 303 11.64 -1.05 -10.86
N ALA A 304 11.80 0.13 -10.28
CA ALA A 304 11.30 0.46 -8.96
C ALA A 304 10.55 1.78 -8.94
N ILE A 305 9.56 1.87 -8.04
CA ILE A 305 8.85 3.09 -7.66
C ILE A 305 9.39 3.57 -6.31
N THR A 306 9.70 4.87 -6.22
CA THR A 306 10.15 5.52 -4.98
C THR A 306 9.37 6.77 -4.68
#